data_c46fb8f798d633ee477e3899b1140fe9
#
_entry.id   c46fb8f798d633ee477e3899b1140fe9
#
_cell.length_a   1.000
_cell.length_b   1.000
_cell.length_c   1.000
_cell.angle_alpha   90.00
_cell.angle_beta   90.00
_cell.angle_gamma   90.00
#
_symmetry.space_group_name_H-M   'P 1'
#
loop_
_entity.id
_entity.type
_entity.pdbx_description
1 polymer ?
#
loop_
_entity_poly.entity_id
_entity_poly.type
_entity_poly.pdbx_seq_one_letter_code
_entity_poly.pdbx_strand_id
1 'polypeptide(L)' 'PIEGDIVNELPAGSKTVTLNGNKYYVSPDDVYYEETAGPNNTIRYKVVGK' A
#
# COMPACT_ATOMS: atom_id res chain seq x y z
N PRO A 1 1.07 -8.87 7.88
CA PRO A 1 1.00 -8.98 6.43
C PRO A 1 2.29 -9.50 5.84
N ILE A 2 2.18 -10.17 4.73
CA ILE A 2 3.31 -10.79 4.04
C ILE A 2 3.66 -9.93 2.84
N GLU A 3 4.94 -9.66 2.65
CA GLU A 3 5.42 -8.91 1.52
C GLU A 3 4.94 -9.55 0.21
N GLY A 4 4.39 -8.72 -0.68
CA GLY A 4 3.83 -9.20 -1.93
C GLY A 4 2.34 -9.45 -1.90
N ASP A 5 1.73 -9.45 -0.72
CA ASP A 5 0.28 -9.57 -0.61
C ASP A 5 -0.41 -8.36 -1.23
N ILE A 6 -1.58 -8.60 -1.79
CA ILE A 6 -2.38 -7.53 -2.39
C ILE A 6 -3.69 -7.43 -1.61
N VAL A 7 -4.03 -6.21 -1.20
CA VAL A 7 -5.25 -5.95 -0.46
C VAL A 7 -6.09 -4.92 -1.20
N ASN A 8 -7.40 -4.96 -0.99
CA ASN A 8 -8.32 -4.04 -1.64
C ASN A 8 -8.39 -2.68 -0.98
N GLU A 9 -8.09 -2.61 0.31
CA GLU A 9 -8.20 -1.39 1.08
C GLU A 9 -7.02 -1.27 2.02
N LEU A 10 -6.66 -0.03 2.33
CA LEU A 10 -5.63 0.24 3.32
C LEU A 10 -6.24 0.19 4.73
N PRO A 11 -5.44 -0.20 5.74
CA PRO A 11 -5.90 -0.12 7.12
C PRO A 11 -6.28 1.30 7.50
N ALA A 12 -7.22 1.43 8.42
CA ALA A 12 -7.60 2.75 8.94
C ALA A 12 -6.39 3.42 9.59
N GLY A 13 -6.24 4.72 9.36
CA GLY A 13 -5.12 5.46 9.94
C GLY A 13 -3.86 5.42 9.10
N SER A 14 -3.89 4.84 7.91
CA SER A 14 -2.74 4.84 7.02
C SER A 14 -2.42 6.25 6.56
N LYS A 15 -1.12 6.51 6.33
CA LYS A 15 -0.63 7.82 5.90
C LYS A 15 0.08 7.68 4.56
N THR A 16 0.09 8.77 3.82
CA THR A 16 0.81 8.81 2.54
C THR A 16 2.22 9.33 2.77
N VAL A 17 3.21 8.65 2.19
CA VAL A 17 4.60 9.11 2.21
C VAL A 17 5.16 9.04 0.80
N THR A 18 6.11 9.91 0.49
CA THR A 18 6.80 9.91 -0.80
C THR A 18 8.28 9.66 -0.56
N LEU A 19 8.80 8.63 -1.21
CA LEU A 19 10.21 8.25 -1.10
C LEU A 19 10.79 8.16 -2.51
N ASN A 20 11.85 8.92 -2.78
CA ASN A 20 12.53 8.89 -4.07
C ASN A 20 11.59 9.09 -5.26
N GLY A 21 10.58 9.93 -5.09
CA GLY A 21 9.61 10.20 -6.13
C GLY A 21 8.50 9.18 -6.24
N ASN A 22 8.52 8.13 -5.43
CA ASN A 22 7.49 7.11 -5.41
C ASN A 22 6.56 7.31 -4.22
N LYS A 23 5.28 7.08 -4.45
CA LYS A 23 4.26 7.28 -3.43
C LYS A 23 3.97 5.96 -2.74
N TYR A 24 3.99 5.97 -1.42
CA TYR A 24 3.67 4.81 -0.60
C TYR A 24 2.67 5.19 0.46
N TYR A 25 2.02 4.17 1.01
CA TYR A 25 1.12 4.34 2.15
C TYR A 25 1.68 3.54 3.31
N VAL A 26 1.65 4.11 4.50
CA VAL A 26 2.17 3.45 5.69
C VAL A 26 1.05 3.27 6.68
N SER A 27 0.81 2.02 7.10
CA SER A 27 -0.21 1.72 8.09
C SER A 27 0.27 2.08 9.49
N PRO A 28 -0.65 2.15 10.47
CA PRO A 28 -0.24 2.38 11.86
C PRO A 28 0.73 1.33 12.39
N ASP A 29 0.77 0.16 11.77
CA ASP A 29 1.69 -0.92 12.14
C ASP A 29 3.02 -0.85 11.40
N ASP A 30 3.30 0.29 10.73
CA ASP A 30 4.53 0.49 9.97
C ASP A 30 4.66 -0.43 8.76
N VAL A 31 3.55 -0.89 8.22
CA VAL A 31 3.56 -1.68 7.00
C VAL A 31 3.43 -0.75 5.80
N TYR A 32 4.33 -0.90 4.83
CA TYR A 32 4.35 -0.07 3.64
C TYR A 32 3.59 -0.73 2.51
N TYR A 33 2.79 0.06 1.83
CA TYR A 33 1.97 -0.39 0.70
C TYR A 33 2.26 0.46 -0.52
N GLU A 34 2.21 -0.17 -1.69
CA GLU A 34 2.35 0.53 -2.97
C GLU A 34 1.04 0.37 -3.73
N GLU A 35 0.58 1.47 -4.34
CA GLU A 35 -0.63 1.45 -5.14
C GLU A 35 -0.39 0.63 -6.40
N THR A 36 -1.33 -0.24 -6.74
CA THR A 36 -1.24 -1.06 -7.94
C THR A 36 -2.61 -1.14 -8.60
N ALA A 37 -2.61 -1.36 -9.91
CA ALA A 37 -3.86 -1.48 -10.65
C ALA A 37 -4.49 -2.86 -10.44
N GLY A 38 -5.78 -2.86 -10.16
CA GLY A 38 -6.55 -4.08 -10.08
C GLY A 38 -7.40 -4.27 -11.33
N PRO A 39 -8.24 -5.31 -11.36
CA PRO A 39 -9.14 -5.54 -12.48
C PRO A 39 -10.22 -4.45 -12.55
N ASN A 40 -10.78 -4.27 -13.74
CA ASN A 40 -11.90 -3.33 -13.96
C ASN A 40 -11.63 -1.91 -13.49
N ASN A 41 -10.40 -1.43 -13.69
CA ASN A 41 -9.99 -0.07 -13.33
C ASN A 41 -10.07 0.20 -11.83
N THR A 42 -9.95 -0.83 -11.02
CA THR A 42 -9.90 -0.66 -9.57
C THR A 42 -8.46 -0.43 -9.15
N ILE A 43 -8.29 0.08 -7.92
CA ILE A 43 -6.98 0.28 -7.35
C ILE A 43 -6.82 -0.66 -6.17
N ARG A 44 -5.68 -1.33 -6.10
CA ARG A 44 -5.34 -2.21 -5.00
C ARG A 44 -4.01 -1.79 -4.43
N TYR A 45 -3.66 -2.38 -3.31
CA TYR A 45 -2.43 -2.01 -2.61
C TYR A 45 -1.61 -3.26 -2.35
N LYS A 46 -0.32 -3.16 -2.65
CA LYS A 46 0.60 -4.28 -2.49
C LYS A 46 1.51 -4.02 -1.30
N VAL A 47 1.66 -5.02 -0.45
CA VAL A 47 2.57 -4.94 0.69
C VAL A 47 3.99 -5.00 0.16
N VAL A 48 4.78 -3.95 0.39
CA VAL A 48 6.14 -3.87 -0.12
C VAL A 48 7.19 -3.92 0.98
N GLY A 49 6.79 -3.81 2.22
CA GLY A 49 7.74 -3.90 3.31
C GLY A 49 7.14 -3.46 4.63
N LYS A 50 7.96 -3.53 5.62
CA LYS A 50 7.59 -3.15 6.97
C LYS A 50 8.61 -2.18 7.53
#